data_e0d0d6235d355cc1d7e01999160d4496
#
_entry.id   e0d0d6235d355cc1d7e01999160d4496
#
_cell.length_a   1.000
_cell.length_b   1.000
_cell.length_c   1.000
_cell.angle_alpha   90.00
_cell.angle_beta   90.00
_cell.angle_gamma   90.00
#
_symmetry.space_group_name_H-M   'P 1'
#
loop_
_entity.id
_entity.type
_entity.pdbx_description
1 polymer ?
#
loop_
_entity_poly.entity_id
_entity_poly.type
_entity_poly.pdbx_seq_one_letter_code
_entity_poly.pdbx_strand_id
1 'polypeptide(L)'
;MLLFFLFFMFPEFFTGVVQYSQGEQLGEVKKLIKKIVIPPLDTVAYDQKMEAIANNPPDPIVYHTVPKTVVENGQTVTKNVKEPVSPQPVKTHLWPVKTVYPNAGALLPFNRIIAYYGNLYSTKMGVLGQYPEEEMLSRLDVEVKKWEVADPLTPVVPALHYIAVVAQSGAGDDGMYRARMPSAEIDKVLAMAEKINAIVFLDIQVGFSKVEKEIPLLEKYLKMPNVHLGIDPEFSMKGTIRPGKIVGTLDAADINFASNYLANLVKENNLTSKILVIHRYTQKMVTNYKLIKTLPEVQIIMHMDGWGGKAKKIGTYKNFIYPEPVQFTGFKLFYKNDVLEPGTELFTPTELLRLNPQPIYVQYQ
;
A
#
# COMPACT_ATOMS: atom_id res chain seq x y z
N MET A 1 -51.19 7.45 12.63
CA MET A 1 -49.89 8.16 12.60
C MET A 1 -48.87 7.19 12.01
N LEU A 2 -48.69 7.25 10.69
CA LEU A 2 -47.83 6.32 9.92
C LEU A 2 -46.39 6.85 9.95
N LEU A 3 -45.46 6.09 10.48
CA LEU A 3 -44.03 6.34 10.34
C LEU A 3 -43.53 5.63 9.05
N PHE A 4 -43.13 6.42 8.05
CA PHE A 4 -42.38 5.93 6.91
C PHE A 4 -40.92 5.76 7.29
N PHE A 5 -40.41 4.53 7.22
CA PHE A 5 -38.98 4.23 7.20
C PHE A 5 -38.50 4.27 5.75
N LEU A 6 -37.65 5.23 5.42
CA LEU A 6 -36.87 5.26 4.19
C LEU A 6 -35.71 4.26 4.34
N PHE A 7 -35.76 3.16 3.58
CA PHE A 7 -34.61 2.28 3.37
C PHE A 7 -33.66 2.94 2.35
N PHE A 8 -32.49 3.33 2.79
CA PHE A 8 -31.36 3.57 1.89
C PHE A 8 -30.71 2.23 1.55
N MET A 9 -30.71 1.88 0.26
CA MET A 9 -29.99 0.71 -0.25
C MET A 9 -28.48 0.98 -0.20
N PHE A 10 -27.79 0.31 0.70
CA PHE A 10 -26.35 0.09 0.57
C PHE A 10 -26.11 -1.26 -0.12
N PRO A 11 -25.12 -1.37 -1.03
CA PRO A 11 -24.78 -2.67 -1.63
C PRO A 11 -24.20 -3.58 -0.56
N GLU A 12 -24.81 -4.75 -0.40
CA GLU A 12 -24.42 -5.79 0.54
C GLU A 12 -23.05 -6.38 0.17
N PHE A 13 -22.04 -6.06 0.92
CA PHE A 13 -20.83 -6.84 1.01
C PHE A 13 -20.83 -7.60 2.35
N PHE A 14 -20.86 -8.95 2.26
CA PHE A 14 -20.73 -9.88 3.37
C PHE A 14 -21.82 -9.91 4.44
N THR A 15 -22.92 -10.61 4.18
CA THR A 15 -23.68 -11.27 5.24
C THR A 15 -24.22 -12.61 4.73
N GLY A 16 -23.56 -13.70 5.13
CA GLY A 16 -24.13 -15.03 5.04
C GLY A 16 -25.07 -15.27 6.22
N VAL A 17 -26.39 -15.05 6.04
CA VAL A 17 -27.40 -15.47 7.03
C VAL A 17 -27.64 -16.96 6.88
N VAL A 18 -27.32 -17.74 7.92
CA VAL A 18 -27.70 -19.16 8.04
C VAL A 18 -29.10 -19.22 8.65
N GLN A 19 -30.08 -19.59 7.84
CA GLN A 19 -31.45 -19.89 8.30
C GLN A 19 -31.51 -21.36 8.75
N TYR A 20 -31.72 -21.63 10.03
CA TYR A 20 -31.97 -22.98 10.56
C TYR A 20 -33.43 -23.36 10.37
N SER A 21 -33.69 -24.41 9.61
CA SER A 21 -34.96 -25.14 9.67
C SER A 21 -34.80 -26.37 10.58
N GLN A 22 -35.60 -26.48 11.60
CA GLN A 22 -35.72 -27.72 12.43
C GLN A 22 -36.43 -28.78 11.61
N GLY A 23 -35.80 -29.95 11.48
CA GLY A 23 -36.40 -31.18 10.91
C GLY A 23 -35.38 -32.30 10.96
N GLU A 24 -35.73 -33.31 11.79
CA GLU A 24 -34.96 -34.50 12.13
C GLU A 24 -34.45 -35.28 10.92
N GLN A 25 -33.19 -35.63 10.89
CA GLN A 25 -32.54 -36.95 10.74
C GLN A 25 -31.05 -36.78 10.49
N LEU A 26 -30.24 -37.58 11.20
CA LEU A 26 -28.82 -37.76 11.00
C LEU A 26 -28.51 -38.26 9.56
N GLY A 27 -28.22 -37.34 8.68
CA GLY A 27 -27.70 -37.57 7.34
C GLY A 27 -26.74 -36.43 7.01
N GLU A 28 -25.57 -36.77 6.49
CA GLU A 28 -24.44 -35.92 6.15
C GLU A 28 -24.82 -34.47 5.79
N VAL A 29 -24.50 -33.54 6.67
CA VAL A 29 -24.56 -32.10 6.35
C VAL A 29 -23.46 -31.84 5.33
N LYS A 30 -23.79 -32.00 4.06
CA LYS A 30 -23.00 -31.40 2.98
C LYS A 30 -23.05 -29.87 3.17
N LYS A 31 -21.99 -29.34 3.76
CA LYS A 31 -21.76 -27.91 3.86
C LYS A 31 -21.79 -27.35 2.42
N LEU A 32 -22.90 -26.78 2.00
CA LEU A 32 -23.01 -26.01 0.77
C LEU A 32 -22.13 -24.75 0.96
N ILE A 33 -20.85 -24.91 0.70
CA ILE A 33 -19.95 -23.75 0.54
C ILE A 33 -20.43 -23.10 -0.76
N LYS A 34 -21.20 -22.03 -0.65
CA LYS A 34 -21.46 -21.15 -1.80
C LYS A 34 -20.10 -20.70 -2.30
N LYS A 35 -19.68 -21.27 -3.44
CA LYS A 35 -18.45 -20.83 -4.11
C LYS A 35 -18.67 -19.36 -4.48
N ILE A 36 -18.01 -18.45 -3.77
CA ILE A 36 -18.02 -17.04 -4.12
C ILE A 36 -17.37 -16.95 -5.49
N VAL A 37 -18.16 -16.65 -6.51
CA VAL A 37 -17.64 -16.43 -7.87
C VAL A 37 -17.12 -15.01 -7.90
N ILE A 38 -15.80 -14.85 -7.84
CA ILE A 38 -15.14 -13.56 -8.04
C ILE A 38 -15.27 -13.23 -9.53
N PRO A 39 -15.87 -12.09 -9.91
CA PRO A 39 -15.98 -11.71 -11.32
C PRO A 39 -14.58 -11.50 -11.92
N PRO A 40 -14.42 -11.72 -13.23
CA PRO A 40 -13.16 -11.42 -13.92
C PRO A 40 -12.74 -9.96 -13.67
N LEU A 41 -11.43 -9.72 -13.71
CA LEU A 41 -10.89 -8.37 -13.61
C LEU A 41 -11.39 -7.52 -14.79
N ASP A 42 -11.99 -6.38 -14.50
CA ASP A 42 -12.25 -5.34 -15.50
C ASP A 42 -10.93 -4.58 -15.78
N THR A 43 -10.27 -4.97 -16.87
CA THR A 43 -8.97 -4.39 -17.25
C THR A 43 -9.09 -2.94 -17.70
N VAL A 44 -10.24 -2.53 -18.25
CA VAL A 44 -10.47 -1.13 -18.64
C VAL A 44 -10.59 -0.25 -17.41
N ALA A 45 -11.39 -0.66 -16.44
CA ALA A 45 -11.51 0.06 -15.17
C ALA A 45 -10.18 0.06 -14.40
N TYR A 46 -9.40 -1.04 -14.46
CA TYR A 46 -8.07 -1.12 -13.88
C TYR A 46 -7.14 -0.05 -14.48
N ASP A 47 -7.03 0.00 -15.80
CA ASP A 47 -6.16 0.96 -16.50
C ASP A 47 -6.59 2.40 -16.21
N GLN A 48 -7.88 2.70 -16.22
CA GLN A 48 -8.40 4.03 -15.85
C GLN A 48 -8.02 4.42 -14.42
N LYS A 49 -8.11 3.49 -13.46
CA LYS A 49 -7.67 3.74 -12.08
C LYS A 49 -6.17 3.93 -11.98
N MET A 50 -5.37 3.17 -12.72
CA MET A 50 -3.91 3.33 -12.78
C MET A 50 -3.52 4.71 -13.32
N GLU A 51 -4.17 5.19 -14.38
CA GLU A 51 -3.97 6.55 -14.89
C GLU A 51 -4.39 7.62 -13.86
N ALA A 52 -5.52 7.43 -13.19
CA ALA A 52 -5.98 8.36 -12.17
C ALA A 52 -5.01 8.48 -10.99
N ILE A 53 -4.50 7.36 -10.46
CA ILE A 53 -3.51 7.38 -9.36
C ILE A 53 -2.12 7.82 -9.78
N ALA A 54 -1.76 7.69 -11.07
CA ALA A 54 -0.52 8.26 -11.58
C ALA A 54 -0.48 9.78 -11.37
N ASN A 55 -1.64 10.44 -11.46
CA ASN A 55 -1.82 11.86 -11.18
C ASN A 55 -0.81 12.74 -11.92
N ASN A 56 -0.56 12.39 -13.19
CA ASN A 56 0.37 13.13 -14.02
C ASN A 56 -0.16 14.54 -14.27
N PRO A 57 0.71 15.57 -14.21
CA PRO A 57 0.31 16.89 -14.62
C PRO A 57 -0.03 16.90 -16.13
N PRO A 58 -0.97 17.74 -16.57
CA PRO A 58 -1.27 17.86 -17.99
C PRO A 58 -0.01 18.21 -18.77
N ASP A 59 0.11 17.63 -19.96
CA ASP A 59 1.26 17.90 -20.83
C ASP A 59 1.28 19.38 -21.24
N PRO A 60 2.45 20.02 -21.22
CA PRO A 60 2.57 21.40 -21.66
C PRO A 60 2.26 21.49 -23.15
N ILE A 61 1.43 22.48 -23.55
CA ILE A 61 1.17 22.74 -24.94
C ILE A 61 2.46 23.23 -25.61
N VAL A 62 2.91 22.51 -26.63
CA VAL A 62 4.06 22.89 -27.44
C VAL A 62 3.58 23.79 -28.56
N TYR A 63 4.24 24.93 -28.71
CA TYR A 63 3.95 25.93 -29.75
C TYR A 63 5.10 25.99 -30.74
N HIS A 64 4.75 26.22 -32.00
CA HIS A 64 5.70 26.67 -33.02
C HIS A 64 5.39 28.10 -33.46
N THR A 65 6.37 28.77 -34.03
CA THR A 65 6.21 30.12 -34.56
C THR A 65 5.99 30.04 -36.05
N VAL A 66 4.86 30.56 -36.51
CA VAL A 66 4.50 30.62 -37.94
C VAL A 66 4.33 32.07 -38.39
N PRO A 67 4.83 32.45 -39.57
CA PRO A 67 4.53 33.74 -40.14
C PRO A 67 3.05 33.81 -40.59
N LYS A 68 2.30 34.75 -40.04
CA LYS A 68 0.91 35.03 -40.46
C LYS A 68 0.80 36.40 -41.07
N THR A 69 0.14 36.48 -42.21
CA THR A 69 -0.17 37.74 -42.86
C THR A 69 -1.43 38.31 -42.20
N VAL A 70 -1.31 39.52 -41.65
CA VAL A 70 -2.41 40.27 -41.01
C VAL A 70 -2.53 41.64 -41.67
N VAL A 71 -3.74 42.17 -41.71
CA VAL A 71 -3.96 43.54 -42.21
C VAL A 71 -4.03 44.51 -41.03
N GLU A 72 -3.11 45.44 -40.94
CA GLU A 72 -3.08 46.48 -39.92
C GLU A 72 -3.06 47.86 -40.61
N ASN A 73 -3.99 48.72 -40.23
CA ASN A 73 -4.15 50.06 -40.80
C ASN A 73 -4.25 50.07 -42.35
N GLY A 74 -4.90 49.05 -42.92
CA GLY A 74 -5.05 48.91 -44.38
C GLY A 74 -3.80 48.38 -45.12
N GLN A 75 -2.74 48.03 -44.39
CA GLN A 75 -1.51 47.46 -44.97
C GLN A 75 -1.36 45.98 -44.55
N THR A 76 -0.92 45.17 -45.49
CA THR A 76 -0.63 43.75 -45.24
C THR A 76 0.76 43.64 -44.63
N VAL A 77 0.84 43.12 -43.39
CA VAL A 77 2.08 42.88 -42.67
C VAL A 77 2.19 41.43 -42.26
N THR A 78 3.40 40.87 -42.31
CA THR A 78 3.66 39.51 -41.83
C THR A 78 4.15 39.56 -40.39
N LYS A 79 3.42 38.90 -39.47
CA LYS A 79 3.81 38.77 -38.07
C LYS A 79 4.05 37.29 -37.70
N ASN A 80 5.03 37.08 -36.86
CA ASN A 80 5.31 35.77 -36.27
C ASN A 80 4.31 35.51 -35.15
N VAL A 81 3.43 34.52 -35.34
CA VAL A 81 2.41 34.10 -34.35
C VAL A 81 2.77 32.74 -33.80
N LYS A 82 2.61 32.56 -32.49
CA LYS A 82 2.75 31.24 -31.85
C LYS A 82 1.46 30.47 -32.04
N GLU A 83 1.56 29.29 -32.66
CA GLU A 83 0.47 28.36 -32.82
C GLU A 83 0.77 27.00 -32.15
N PRO A 84 -0.20 26.34 -31.54
CA PRO A 84 0.04 25.02 -30.99
C PRO A 84 0.40 24.02 -32.09
N VAL A 85 1.43 23.19 -31.85
CA VAL A 85 1.79 22.09 -32.73
C VAL A 85 0.61 21.09 -32.79
N SER A 86 0.29 20.60 -33.98
CA SER A 86 -0.77 19.60 -34.14
C SER A 86 -0.26 18.46 -35.03
N PRO A 87 -0.31 17.18 -34.55
CA PRO A 87 -0.67 16.76 -33.19
C PRO A 87 0.38 17.18 -32.14
N GLN A 88 -0.08 17.39 -30.90
CA GLN A 88 0.85 17.64 -29.79
C GLN A 88 1.72 16.41 -29.54
N PRO A 89 3.02 16.59 -29.23
CA PRO A 89 3.87 15.49 -28.83
C PRO A 89 3.40 14.91 -27.50
N VAL A 90 3.19 13.60 -27.45
CA VAL A 90 2.83 12.89 -26.22
C VAL A 90 4.09 12.73 -25.36
N LYS A 91 4.04 13.27 -24.14
CA LYS A 91 5.11 13.07 -23.17
C LYS A 91 5.01 11.69 -22.54
N THR A 92 6.10 10.97 -22.53
CA THR A 92 6.17 9.69 -21.81
C THR A 92 6.37 9.95 -20.31
N HIS A 93 5.39 9.57 -19.50
CA HIS A 93 5.48 9.62 -18.04
C HIS A 93 6.08 8.33 -17.49
N LEU A 94 6.71 8.41 -16.30
CA LEU A 94 7.19 7.22 -15.58
C LEU A 94 6.03 6.43 -14.94
N TRP A 95 4.93 7.10 -14.65
CA TRP A 95 3.72 6.55 -14.05
C TRP A 95 2.51 6.78 -14.96
N PRO A 96 1.52 5.85 -14.99
CA PRO A 96 1.53 4.55 -14.30
C PRO A 96 2.55 3.58 -14.90
N VAL A 97 2.98 2.63 -14.09
CA VAL A 97 3.85 1.54 -14.56
C VAL A 97 3.01 0.52 -15.29
N LYS A 98 3.43 0.16 -16.50
CA LYS A 98 2.80 -0.95 -17.22
C LYS A 98 3.28 -2.28 -16.65
N THR A 99 2.41 -2.96 -15.91
CA THR A 99 2.68 -4.24 -15.26
C THR A 99 1.69 -5.31 -15.72
N VAL A 100 1.90 -6.56 -15.27
CA VAL A 100 0.91 -7.62 -15.46
C VAL A 100 -0.37 -7.28 -14.68
N TYR A 101 -1.53 -7.63 -15.24
CA TYR A 101 -2.79 -7.50 -14.51
C TYR A 101 -2.83 -8.44 -13.31
N PRO A 102 -3.37 -8.01 -12.17
CA PRO A 102 -3.53 -8.87 -11.02
C PRO A 102 -4.66 -9.89 -11.23
N ASN A 103 -4.68 -10.93 -10.40
CA ASN A 103 -5.81 -11.86 -10.37
C ASN A 103 -7.11 -11.15 -10.01
N ALA A 104 -8.22 -11.70 -10.43
CA ALA A 104 -9.55 -11.25 -10.05
C ALA A 104 -9.70 -11.16 -8.52
N GLY A 105 -10.36 -10.10 -8.04
CA GLY A 105 -10.52 -9.85 -6.60
C GLY A 105 -9.31 -9.18 -5.92
N ALA A 106 -8.31 -8.74 -6.68
CA ALA A 106 -7.22 -7.93 -6.16
C ALA A 106 -7.73 -6.58 -5.62
N LEU A 107 -7.18 -6.14 -4.48
CA LEU A 107 -7.64 -4.91 -3.81
C LEU A 107 -7.23 -3.64 -4.55
N LEU A 108 -6.00 -3.60 -5.09
CA LEU A 108 -5.46 -2.41 -5.73
C LEU A 108 -5.64 -2.48 -7.25
N PRO A 109 -5.88 -1.35 -7.91
CA PRO A 109 -5.95 0.03 -7.42
C PRO A 109 -7.36 0.48 -6.99
N PHE A 110 -8.32 -0.43 -6.86
CA PHE A 110 -9.73 -0.09 -6.60
C PHE A 110 -10.01 0.36 -5.17
N ASN A 111 -9.11 0.06 -4.23
CA ASN A 111 -9.21 0.46 -2.83
C ASN A 111 -7.95 1.19 -2.38
N ARG A 112 -8.07 2.07 -1.38
CA ARG A 112 -6.95 2.67 -0.66
C ARG A 112 -6.83 2.02 0.69
N ILE A 113 -5.60 1.66 1.10
CA ILE A 113 -5.34 1.02 2.39
C ILE A 113 -4.83 2.06 3.37
N ILE A 114 -5.48 2.13 4.55
CA ILE A 114 -5.08 2.97 5.66
C ILE A 114 -4.67 2.09 6.82
N ALA A 115 -3.39 2.13 7.17
CA ALA A 115 -2.78 1.21 8.10
C ALA A 115 -2.26 1.89 9.37
N TYR A 116 -2.46 1.24 10.52
CA TYR A 116 -1.74 1.53 11.76
C TYR A 116 -0.58 0.55 11.92
N TYR A 117 0.61 1.11 12.17
CA TYR A 117 1.87 0.37 12.25
C TYR A 117 2.36 0.28 13.68
N GLY A 118 2.98 -0.84 14.03
CA GLY A 118 3.67 -0.98 15.31
C GLY A 118 3.81 -2.43 15.79
N ASN A 119 4.09 -2.54 17.10
CA ASN A 119 4.27 -3.81 17.79
C ASN A 119 3.63 -3.76 19.16
N LEU A 120 2.94 -4.82 19.59
CA LEU A 120 2.18 -4.85 20.84
C LEU A 120 3.04 -4.87 22.10
N TYR A 121 4.34 -5.25 21.99
CA TYR A 121 5.27 -5.22 23.12
C TYR A 121 5.89 -3.86 23.39
N SER A 122 5.65 -2.86 22.54
CA SER A 122 6.28 -1.57 22.69
C SER A 122 5.35 -0.42 22.33
N THR A 123 5.04 0.42 23.28
CA THR A 123 4.31 1.68 23.09
C THR A 123 5.11 2.74 22.31
N LYS A 124 6.39 2.46 22.01
CA LYS A 124 7.30 3.38 21.30
C LYS A 124 7.55 2.99 19.85
N MET A 125 7.08 1.81 19.42
CA MET A 125 7.34 1.30 18.07
C MET A 125 6.20 1.60 17.08
N GLY A 126 5.23 2.38 17.49
CA GLY A 126 4.14 2.81 16.62
C GLY A 126 2.77 2.78 17.28
N VAL A 127 1.83 3.42 16.63
CA VAL A 127 0.49 3.69 17.16
C VAL A 127 -0.31 2.41 17.46
N LEU A 128 -0.05 1.32 16.73
CA LEU A 128 -0.72 0.04 16.93
C LEU A 128 -0.55 -0.52 18.36
N GLY A 129 0.63 -0.34 18.96
CA GLY A 129 0.89 -0.77 20.34
C GLY A 129 0.87 0.35 21.37
N GLN A 130 0.62 1.61 20.94
CA GLN A 130 0.72 2.78 21.82
C GLN A 130 -0.49 2.95 22.73
N TYR A 131 -1.68 2.55 22.27
CA TYR A 131 -2.95 2.74 22.97
C TYR A 131 -3.59 1.39 23.31
N PRO A 132 -4.50 1.35 24.30
CA PRO A 132 -5.38 0.19 24.47
C PRO A 132 -6.13 -0.13 23.18
N GLU A 133 -6.48 -1.39 22.99
CA GLU A 133 -7.07 -1.90 21.75
C GLU A 133 -8.25 -1.06 21.25
N GLU A 134 -9.26 -0.83 22.10
CA GLU A 134 -10.48 -0.12 21.71
C GLU A 134 -10.18 1.33 21.26
N GLU A 135 -9.28 2.00 21.97
CA GLU A 135 -8.86 3.35 21.61
C GLU A 135 -8.08 3.36 20.30
N MET A 136 -7.17 2.40 20.10
CA MET A 136 -6.38 2.25 18.89
C MET A 136 -7.29 2.02 17.68
N LEU A 137 -8.25 1.10 17.77
CA LEU A 137 -9.20 0.82 16.69
C LEU A 137 -10.11 2.02 16.39
N SER A 138 -10.58 2.73 17.43
CA SER A 138 -11.36 3.95 17.25
C SER A 138 -10.57 5.05 16.54
N ARG A 139 -9.29 5.22 16.87
CA ARG A 139 -8.41 6.20 16.20
C ARG A 139 -8.17 5.82 14.74
N LEU A 140 -8.01 4.54 14.43
CA LEU A 140 -7.89 4.08 13.04
C LEU A 140 -9.18 4.37 12.25
N ASP A 141 -10.34 4.13 12.83
CA ASP A 141 -11.64 4.46 12.21
C ASP A 141 -11.76 5.97 11.89
N VAL A 142 -11.28 6.84 12.78
CA VAL A 142 -11.23 8.27 12.51
C VAL A 142 -10.33 8.60 11.30
N GLU A 143 -9.17 7.96 11.17
CA GLU A 143 -8.32 8.17 10.00
C GLU A 143 -8.97 7.63 8.72
N VAL A 144 -9.59 6.45 8.77
CA VAL A 144 -10.35 5.88 7.65
C VAL A 144 -11.41 6.86 7.16
N LYS A 145 -12.23 7.41 8.05
CA LYS A 145 -13.27 8.40 7.71
C LYS A 145 -12.72 9.67 7.07
N LYS A 146 -11.55 10.15 7.51
CA LYS A 146 -10.90 11.31 6.87
C LYS A 146 -10.55 11.02 5.41
N TRP A 147 -10.11 9.79 5.11
CA TRP A 147 -9.79 9.39 3.76
C TRP A 147 -11.02 9.17 2.89
N GLU A 148 -12.08 8.58 3.43
CA GLU A 148 -13.38 8.44 2.75
C GLU A 148 -13.98 9.80 2.36
N VAL A 149 -13.84 10.81 3.22
CA VAL A 149 -14.28 12.19 2.94
C VAL A 149 -13.40 12.85 1.87
N ALA A 150 -12.08 12.61 1.91
CA ALA A 150 -11.14 13.25 0.97
C ALA A 150 -11.19 12.65 -0.44
N ASP A 151 -11.48 11.35 -0.57
CA ASP A 151 -11.59 10.62 -1.84
C ASP A 151 -12.76 9.61 -1.79
N PRO A 152 -14.00 10.08 -1.94
CA PRO A 152 -15.18 9.22 -1.83
C PRO A 152 -15.33 8.23 -2.99
N LEU A 153 -14.51 8.36 -4.05
CA LEU A 153 -14.55 7.46 -5.22
C LEU A 153 -13.59 6.27 -5.07
N THR A 154 -12.78 6.22 -4.00
CA THR A 154 -11.87 5.12 -3.73
C THR A 154 -12.16 4.56 -2.34
N PRO A 155 -12.86 3.43 -2.24
CA PRO A 155 -13.17 2.78 -0.96
C PRO A 155 -11.92 2.59 -0.11
N VAL A 156 -12.07 2.75 1.20
CA VAL A 156 -10.95 2.62 2.15
C VAL A 156 -11.00 1.26 2.84
N VAL A 157 -9.85 0.58 2.88
CA VAL A 157 -9.66 -0.67 3.60
C VAL A 157 -8.78 -0.39 4.81
N PRO A 158 -9.29 -0.55 6.05
CA PRO A 158 -8.46 -0.43 7.25
C PRO A 158 -7.46 -1.58 7.32
N ALA A 159 -6.27 -1.31 7.89
CA ALA A 159 -5.23 -2.33 8.05
C ALA A 159 -4.50 -2.19 9.39
N LEU A 160 -4.08 -3.33 9.94
CA LEU A 160 -3.12 -3.40 11.03
C LEU A 160 -1.80 -3.93 10.48
N HIS A 161 -0.76 -3.12 10.53
CA HIS A 161 0.57 -3.48 10.03
C HIS A 161 1.48 -3.78 11.22
N TYR A 162 1.57 -5.05 11.56
CA TYR A 162 2.22 -5.56 12.76
C TYR A 162 3.65 -6.03 12.49
N ILE A 163 4.61 -5.55 13.26
CA ILE A 163 6.01 -5.98 13.15
C ILE A 163 6.15 -7.35 13.82
N ALA A 164 6.07 -8.40 13.01
CA ALA A 164 6.13 -9.79 13.47
C ALA A 164 7.57 -10.29 13.71
N VAL A 165 8.54 -9.70 13.02
CA VAL A 165 9.98 -9.91 13.26
C VAL A 165 10.62 -8.55 13.46
N VAL A 166 11.15 -8.30 14.64
CA VAL A 166 11.67 -6.99 15.08
C VAL A 166 13.19 -7.03 15.15
N ALA A 167 13.87 -6.13 14.44
CA ALA A 167 15.31 -5.95 14.58
C ALA A 167 15.68 -5.51 16.00
N GLN A 168 16.78 -6.05 16.54
CA GLN A 168 17.22 -5.84 17.92
C GLN A 168 18.63 -5.27 17.98
N SER A 169 18.91 -4.51 19.05
CA SER A 169 20.28 -4.08 19.36
C SER A 169 21.15 -5.19 19.93
N GLY A 170 20.55 -6.21 20.54
CA GLY A 170 21.18 -7.41 21.07
C GLY A 170 21.26 -8.53 20.03
N ALA A 171 22.26 -9.39 20.17
CA ALA A 171 22.51 -10.48 19.22
C ALA A 171 21.36 -11.52 19.15
N GLY A 172 20.64 -11.71 20.28
CA GLY A 172 19.72 -12.84 20.44
C GLY A 172 20.47 -14.16 20.57
N ASP A 173 19.74 -15.26 20.73
CA ASP A 173 20.33 -16.60 20.97
C ASP A 173 21.10 -17.13 19.74
N ASP A 174 20.74 -16.68 18.55
CA ASP A 174 21.32 -17.15 17.28
C ASP A 174 22.24 -16.12 16.60
N GLY A 175 22.50 -14.99 17.25
CA GLY A 175 23.37 -13.93 16.71
C GLY A 175 22.77 -13.13 15.56
N MET A 176 21.47 -13.25 15.28
CA MET A 176 20.84 -12.64 14.10
C MET A 176 20.29 -11.23 14.36
N TYR A 177 20.40 -10.71 15.58
CA TYR A 177 19.95 -9.35 15.94
C TYR A 177 18.50 -9.06 15.56
N ARG A 178 17.63 -10.05 15.76
CA ARG A 178 16.18 -9.90 15.61
C ARG A 178 15.45 -10.78 16.62
N ALA A 179 14.23 -10.40 16.94
CA ALA A 179 13.28 -11.19 17.75
C ALA A 179 12.03 -11.50 16.91
N ARG A 180 11.61 -12.75 16.91
CA ARG A 180 10.33 -13.17 16.33
C ARG A 180 9.25 -13.05 17.37
N MET A 181 8.13 -12.40 17.03
CA MET A 181 7.00 -12.30 17.93
C MET A 181 6.31 -13.66 18.09
N PRO A 182 5.87 -14.00 19.31
CA PRO A 182 5.12 -15.23 19.53
C PRO A 182 3.85 -15.30 18.70
N SER A 183 3.45 -16.50 18.30
CA SER A 183 2.20 -16.72 17.58
C SER A 183 0.99 -16.10 18.26
N ALA A 184 0.92 -16.18 19.60
CA ALA A 184 -0.17 -15.59 20.38
C ALA A 184 -0.31 -14.07 20.19
N GLU A 185 0.77 -13.35 19.93
CA GLU A 185 0.69 -11.91 19.65
C GLU A 185 0.17 -11.64 18.23
N ILE A 186 0.56 -12.44 17.25
CA ILE A 186 0.01 -12.37 15.90
C ILE A 186 -1.49 -12.71 15.93
N ASP A 187 -1.87 -13.75 16.67
CA ASP A 187 -3.27 -14.16 16.83
C ASP A 187 -4.12 -13.04 17.45
N LYS A 188 -3.57 -12.27 18.42
CA LYS A 188 -4.25 -11.07 18.97
C LYS A 188 -4.48 -10.00 17.89
N VAL A 189 -3.48 -9.71 17.07
CA VAL A 189 -3.63 -8.73 15.99
C VAL A 189 -4.69 -9.16 14.99
N LEU A 190 -4.76 -10.45 14.65
CA LEU A 190 -5.80 -11.00 13.79
C LEU A 190 -7.19 -10.83 14.39
N ALA A 191 -7.34 -11.11 15.71
CA ALA A 191 -8.59 -10.89 16.42
C ALA A 191 -9.01 -9.42 16.49
N MET A 192 -8.05 -8.50 16.66
CA MET A 192 -8.30 -7.05 16.57
C MET A 192 -8.80 -6.65 15.17
N ALA A 193 -8.13 -7.14 14.13
CA ALA A 193 -8.47 -6.84 12.75
C ALA A 193 -9.87 -7.34 12.37
N GLU A 194 -10.26 -8.53 12.85
CA GLU A 194 -11.58 -9.10 12.61
C GLU A 194 -12.71 -8.20 13.13
N LYS A 195 -12.52 -7.52 14.28
CA LYS A 195 -13.54 -6.63 14.87
C LYS A 195 -13.95 -5.46 13.96
N ILE A 196 -13.07 -5.04 13.06
CA ILE A 196 -13.28 -3.89 12.17
C ILE A 196 -13.16 -4.26 10.68
N ASN A 197 -13.19 -5.55 10.35
CA ASN A 197 -12.98 -6.07 8.99
C ASN A 197 -11.70 -5.55 8.33
N ALA A 198 -10.63 -5.38 9.11
CA ALA A 198 -9.33 -4.93 8.62
C ALA A 198 -8.52 -6.08 8.03
N ILE A 199 -7.65 -5.75 7.09
CA ILE A 199 -6.57 -6.65 6.66
C ILE A 199 -5.35 -6.50 7.57
N VAL A 200 -4.48 -7.51 7.57
CA VAL A 200 -3.27 -7.52 8.40
C VAL A 200 -2.03 -7.61 7.50
N PHE A 201 -1.04 -6.80 7.80
CA PHE A 201 0.31 -6.99 7.28
C PHE A 201 1.20 -7.53 8.40
N LEU A 202 1.95 -8.58 8.11
CA LEU A 202 3.04 -9.05 8.97
C LEU A 202 4.34 -8.50 8.42
N ASP A 203 4.96 -7.59 9.17
CA ASP A 203 6.21 -6.94 8.78
C ASP A 203 7.42 -7.66 9.33
N ILE A 204 8.50 -7.71 8.55
CA ILE A 204 9.74 -8.39 8.94
C ILE A 204 10.96 -7.49 8.81
N GLN A 205 11.68 -7.36 9.93
CA GLN A 205 12.97 -6.69 10.07
C GLN A 205 14.04 -7.76 10.36
N VAL A 206 14.69 -8.27 9.33
CA VAL A 206 15.42 -9.55 9.41
C VAL A 206 16.73 -9.51 10.19
N GLY A 207 17.30 -8.32 10.49
CA GLY A 207 18.60 -8.22 11.12
C GLY A 207 19.69 -8.83 10.24
N PHE A 208 20.50 -9.74 10.79
CA PHE A 208 21.44 -10.55 10.03
C PHE A 208 20.85 -11.83 9.45
N SER A 209 19.58 -12.11 9.71
CA SER A 209 18.86 -13.19 9.04
C SER A 209 18.54 -12.79 7.59
N LYS A 210 17.68 -13.54 6.92
CA LYS A 210 17.30 -13.34 5.52
C LYS A 210 15.80 -13.51 5.34
N VAL A 211 15.23 -12.86 4.33
CA VAL A 211 13.81 -13.00 3.99
C VAL A 211 13.45 -14.46 3.68
N GLU A 212 14.38 -15.23 3.08
CA GLU A 212 14.20 -16.65 2.76
C GLU A 212 14.05 -17.54 3.99
N LYS A 213 14.55 -17.08 5.15
CA LYS A 213 14.39 -17.80 6.42
C LYS A 213 13.17 -17.34 7.22
N GLU A 214 12.88 -16.05 7.19
CA GLU A 214 11.84 -15.48 8.05
C GLU A 214 10.44 -15.62 7.46
N ILE A 215 10.26 -15.45 6.13
CA ILE A 215 8.95 -15.54 5.48
C ILE A 215 8.29 -16.92 5.67
N PRO A 216 8.98 -18.05 5.45
CA PRO A 216 8.35 -19.37 5.62
C PRO A 216 7.81 -19.65 7.02
N LEU A 217 8.38 -19.04 8.05
CA LEU A 217 7.92 -19.18 9.43
C LEU A 217 6.54 -18.53 9.67
N LEU A 218 6.13 -17.63 8.78
CA LEU A 218 4.83 -16.94 8.82
C LEU A 218 3.80 -17.59 7.88
N GLU A 219 4.13 -18.69 7.21
CA GLU A 219 3.31 -19.32 6.18
C GLU A 219 1.88 -19.60 6.60
N LYS A 220 1.67 -20.15 7.83
CA LYS A 220 0.32 -20.43 8.34
C LYS A 220 -0.59 -19.20 8.34
N TYR A 221 -0.03 -18.01 8.55
CA TYR A 221 -0.75 -16.75 8.52
C TYR A 221 -0.89 -16.21 7.10
N LEU A 222 0.18 -16.29 6.30
CA LEU A 222 0.17 -15.82 4.92
C LEU A 222 -0.78 -16.61 4.02
N LYS A 223 -1.22 -17.82 4.43
CA LYS A 223 -2.31 -18.58 3.81
C LYS A 223 -3.71 -18.03 4.09
N MET A 224 -3.86 -17.12 5.06
CA MET A 224 -5.13 -16.47 5.34
C MET A 224 -5.41 -15.38 4.29
N PRO A 225 -6.62 -15.27 3.73
CA PRO A 225 -6.90 -14.35 2.62
C PRO A 225 -6.63 -12.87 2.95
N ASN A 226 -6.88 -12.48 4.20
CA ASN A 226 -6.74 -11.10 4.70
C ASN A 226 -5.35 -10.79 5.31
N VAL A 227 -4.37 -11.69 5.20
CA VAL A 227 -3.01 -11.49 5.72
C VAL A 227 -2.03 -11.30 4.59
N HIS A 228 -1.27 -10.22 4.65
CA HIS A 228 -0.30 -9.75 3.66
C HIS A 228 1.10 -9.63 4.29
N LEU A 229 2.10 -9.21 3.53
CA LEU A 229 3.49 -9.16 3.98
C LEU A 229 4.07 -7.74 3.84
N GLY A 230 4.81 -7.29 4.86
CA GLY A 230 5.73 -6.17 4.80
C GLY A 230 7.17 -6.65 4.93
N ILE A 231 8.09 -6.01 4.24
CA ILE A 231 9.54 -6.22 4.38
C ILE A 231 10.23 -4.88 4.55
N ASP A 232 11.12 -4.81 5.55
CA ASP A 232 11.83 -3.58 5.88
C ASP A 232 13.33 -3.67 5.57
N PRO A 233 13.76 -3.11 4.42
CA PRO A 233 15.16 -3.11 4.03
C PRO A 233 16.07 -2.36 5.02
N GLU A 234 15.57 -1.36 5.78
CA GLU A 234 16.36 -0.60 6.74
C GLU A 234 17.14 -1.51 7.69
N PHE A 235 16.50 -2.60 8.10
CA PHE A 235 17.05 -3.55 9.05
C PHE A 235 17.53 -4.87 8.41
N SER A 236 17.74 -4.91 7.09
CA SER A 236 18.32 -6.07 6.40
C SER A 236 19.83 -5.89 6.23
N MET A 237 20.59 -6.47 7.15
CA MET A 237 22.03 -6.24 7.25
C MET A 237 22.81 -7.22 6.35
N LYS A 238 23.63 -6.71 5.45
CA LYS A 238 24.46 -7.52 4.51
C LYS A 238 25.94 -7.63 4.91
N GLY A 239 26.32 -7.04 6.05
CA GLY A 239 27.71 -7.03 6.53
C GLY A 239 27.80 -7.41 8.00
N THR A 240 28.79 -6.84 8.71
CA THR A 240 29.05 -7.10 10.13
C THR A 240 28.51 -6.01 11.07
N ILE A 241 27.96 -4.92 10.51
CA ILE A 241 27.44 -3.80 11.29
C ILE A 241 25.98 -4.11 11.66
N ARG A 242 25.71 -4.07 12.96
CA ARG A 242 24.39 -4.41 13.52
C ARG A 242 23.27 -3.45 13.12
N PRO A 243 22.01 -3.88 13.16
CA PRO A 243 20.84 -3.04 12.92
C PRO A 243 20.83 -1.75 13.77
N GLY A 244 20.30 -0.66 13.22
CA GLY A 244 20.21 0.65 13.87
C GLY A 244 21.53 1.44 13.92
N LYS A 245 22.62 0.93 13.34
CA LYS A 245 23.88 1.67 13.18
C LYS A 245 24.11 2.16 11.76
N ILE A 246 23.59 1.47 10.79
CA ILE A 246 23.54 1.85 9.38
C ILE A 246 22.18 1.43 8.83
N VAL A 247 21.78 2.05 7.73
CA VAL A 247 20.62 1.65 6.95
C VAL A 247 20.99 0.40 6.15
N GLY A 248 20.15 -0.64 6.23
CA GLY A 248 20.31 -1.90 5.52
C GLY A 248 19.87 -1.81 4.05
N THR A 249 19.79 -2.98 3.41
CA THR A 249 19.45 -3.10 1.98
C THR A 249 18.82 -4.44 1.65
N LEU A 250 17.89 -4.44 0.71
CA LEU A 250 17.41 -5.63 -0.01
C LEU A 250 17.71 -5.45 -1.50
N ASP A 251 18.13 -6.53 -2.13
CA ASP A 251 18.26 -6.59 -3.59
C ASP A 251 16.93 -7.02 -4.22
N ALA A 252 16.77 -6.74 -5.50
CA ALA A 252 15.64 -7.24 -6.28
C ALA A 252 15.48 -8.77 -6.17
N ALA A 253 16.56 -9.52 -5.97
CA ALA A 253 16.50 -10.96 -5.76
C ALA A 253 15.79 -11.34 -4.46
N ASP A 254 16.07 -10.63 -3.36
CA ASP A 254 15.40 -10.80 -2.05
C ASP A 254 13.89 -10.51 -2.20
N ILE A 255 13.54 -9.42 -2.91
CA ILE A 255 12.15 -9.00 -3.15
C ILE A 255 11.43 -10.01 -4.05
N ASN A 256 12.08 -10.48 -5.10
CA ASN A 256 11.52 -11.49 -6.00
C ASN A 256 11.32 -12.83 -5.28
N PHE A 257 12.18 -13.19 -4.31
CA PHE A 257 11.93 -14.36 -3.47
C PHE A 257 10.63 -14.19 -2.68
N ALA A 258 10.45 -13.05 -1.98
CA ALA A 258 9.24 -12.77 -1.21
C ALA A 258 7.99 -12.81 -2.11
N SER A 259 8.06 -12.18 -3.27
CA SER A 259 6.97 -12.15 -4.26
C SER A 259 6.62 -13.54 -4.78
N ASN A 260 7.62 -14.34 -5.18
CA ASN A 260 7.40 -15.71 -5.65
C ASN A 260 6.83 -16.62 -4.56
N TYR A 261 7.30 -16.46 -3.30
CA TYR A 261 6.78 -17.22 -2.17
C TYR A 261 5.28 -16.94 -1.97
N LEU A 262 4.88 -15.66 -1.94
CA LEU A 262 3.48 -15.27 -1.83
C LEU A 262 2.66 -15.76 -3.04
N ALA A 263 3.21 -15.67 -4.25
CA ALA A 263 2.52 -16.13 -5.46
C ALA A 263 2.25 -17.64 -5.43
N ASN A 264 3.17 -18.44 -4.93
CA ASN A 264 2.96 -19.87 -4.74
C ASN A 264 1.83 -20.13 -3.73
N LEU A 265 1.82 -19.42 -2.59
CA LEU A 265 0.74 -19.55 -1.60
C LEU A 265 -0.62 -19.19 -2.20
N VAL A 266 -0.69 -18.14 -3.03
CA VAL A 266 -1.92 -17.74 -3.72
C VAL A 266 -2.42 -18.87 -4.62
N LYS A 267 -1.56 -19.45 -5.44
CA LYS A 267 -1.90 -20.54 -6.37
C LYS A 267 -2.32 -21.81 -5.65
N GLU A 268 -1.54 -22.25 -4.67
CA GLU A 268 -1.76 -23.49 -3.93
C GLU A 268 -3.02 -23.45 -3.05
N ASN A 269 -3.38 -22.27 -2.53
CA ASN A 269 -4.51 -22.10 -1.62
C ASN A 269 -5.71 -21.39 -2.25
N ASN A 270 -5.67 -21.11 -3.58
CA ASN A 270 -6.72 -20.43 -4.34
C ASN A 270 -7.15 -19.10 -3.69
N LEU A 271 -6.17 -18.27 -3.34
CA LEU A 271 -6.37 -16.97 -2.71
C LEU A 271 -6.51 -15.85 -3.74
N THR A 272 -7.04 -14.71 -3.31
CA THR A 272 -6.88 -13.44 -4.03
C THR A 272 -5.42 -12.96 -3.97
N SER A 273 -5.05 -12.01 -4.84
CA SER A 273 -3.69 -11.48 -4.86
C SER A 273 -3.25 -10.96 -3.49
N LYS A 274 -2.03 -11.30 -3.09
CA LYS A 274 -1.40 -10.76 -1.88
C LYS A 274 -0.81 -9.38 -2.15
N ILE A 275 -0.61 -8.61 -1.08
CA ILE A 275 0.08 -7.33 -1.14
C ILE A 275 1.42 -7.49 -0.44
N LEU A 276 2.48 -6.99 -1.10
CA LEU A 276 3.84 -6.92 -0.58
C LEU A 276 4.23 -5.45 -0.41
N VAL A 277 4.38 -4.98 0.83
CA VAL A 277 4.86 -3.64 1.15
C VAL A 277 6.37 -3.67 1.34
N ILE A 278 7.09 -2.78 0.66
CA ILE A 278 8.55 -2.64 0.74
C ILE A 278 8.86 -1.24 1.25
N HIS A 279 9.41 -1.13 2.46
CA HIS A 279 9.78 0.15 3.06
C HIS A 279 10.99 0.76 2.36
N ARG A 280 10.96 2.08 2.13
CA ARG A 280 12.06 2.76 1.47
C ARG A 280 12.09 4.26 1.75
N TYR A 281 13.23 4.80 2.17
CA TYR A 281 13.46 6.23 2.28
C TYR A 281 14.86 6.68 1.81
N THR A 282 15.68 5.73 1.34
CA THR A 282 16.98 6.02 0.69
C THR A 282 17.15 5.18 -0.57
N GLN A 283 18.05 5.65 -1.45
CA GLN A 283 18.36 4.93 -2.69
C GLN A 283 18.84 3.50 -2.44
N LYS A 284 19.73 3.33 -1.45
CA LYS A 284 20.42 2.04 -1.19
C LYS A 284 19.56 1.01 -0.49
N MET A 285 18.41 1.39 0.04
CA MET A 285 17.52 0.41 0.69
C MET A 285 16.99 -0.64 -0.28
N VAL A 286 16.83 -0.29 -1.57
CA VAL A 286 16.45 -1.23 -2.62
C VAL A 286 17.43 -1.09 -3.77
N THR A 287 18.10 -2.20 -4.11
CA THR A 287 19.04 -2.24 -5.24
C THR A 287 18.44 -3.01 -6.41
N ASN A 288 18.89 -2.68 -7.63
CA ASN A 288 18.46 -3.35 -8.86
C ASN A 288 16.93 -3.34 -9.09
N TYR A 289 16.22 -2.28 -8.69
CA TYR A 289 14.75 -2.20 -8.73
C TYR A 289 14.15 -2.62 -10.10
N LYS A 290 14.84 -2.37 -11.20
CA LYS A 290 14.41 -2.75 -12.56
C LYS A 290 14.29 -4.27 -12.77
N LEU A 291 14.92 -5.05 -11.89
CA LEU A 291 14.87 -6.51 -11.90
C LEU A 291 13.75 -7.07 -11.00
N ILE A 292 13.00 -6.21 -10.31
CA ILE A 292 11.81 -6.63 -9.56
C ILE A 292 10.73 -7.05 -10.55
N LYS A 293 10.22 -8.28 -10.38
CA LYS A 293 9.20 -8.87 -11.23
C LYS A 293 7.82 -8.69 -10.61
N THR A 294 6.89 -8.13 -11.36
CA THR A 294 5.47 -8.10 -10.98
C THR A 294 4.79 -9.39 -11.40
N LEU A 295 3.92 -9.92 -10.55
CA LEU A 295 3.19 -11.17 -10.73
C LEU A 295 1.68 -10.94 -10.56
N PRO A 296 0.80 -11.68 -11.27
CA PRO A 296 -0.64 -11.54 -11.09
C PRO A 296 -1.11 -11.81 -9.66
N GLU A 297 -0.39 -12.65 -8.95
CA GLU A 297 -0.69 -13.08 -7.58
C GLU A 297 -0.25 -12.10 -6.51
N VAL A 298 0.60 -11.09 -6.86
CA VAL A 298 1.21 -10.20 -5.86
C VAL A 298 1.22 -8.75 -6.34
N GLN A 299 0.65 -7.87 -5.54
CA GLN A 299 0.63 -6.43 -5.75
C GLN A 299 1.74 -5.78 -4.90
N ILE A 300 2.70 -5.11 -5.52
CA ILE A 300 3.89 -4.56 -4.87
C ILE A 300 3.70 -3.08 -4.59
N ILE A 301 3.95 -2.66 -3.35
CA ILE A 301 3.92 -1.26 -2.90
C ILE A 301 5.32 -0.82 -2.50
N MET A 302 5.89 0.17 -3.22
CA MET A 302 7.06 0.91 -2.76
C MET A 302 6.62 1.97 -1.77
N HIS A 303 6.93 1.74 -0.49
CA HIS A 303 6.40 2.52 0.61
C HIS A 303 7.42 3.56 1.10
N MET A 304 7.15 4.86 0.89
CA MET A 304 7.99 5.94 1.41
C MET A 304 7.91 6.00 2.94
N ASP A 305 9.00 5.64 3.60
CA ASP A 305 9.11 5.48 5.06
C ASP A 305 10.00 6.53 5.75
N GLY A 306 10.29 7.64 5.10
CA GLY A 306 11.06 8.73 5.69
C GLY A 306 10.23 9.61 6.62
N TRP A 307 10.80 10.01 7.76
CA TRP A 307 10.19 10.95 8.71
C TRP A 307 10.73 12.38 8.57
N GLY A 308 9.96 13.34 9.10
CA GLY A 308 10.29 14.76 9.13
C GLY A 308 9.21 15.63 8.52
N GLY A 309 9.43 16.95 8.50
CA GLY A 309 8.47 17.91 7.97
C GLY A 309 8.12 17.68 6.50
N LYS A 310 7.01 18.25 6.04
CA LYS A 310 6.39 18.01 4.71
C LYS A 310 7.37 18.14 3.55
N ALA A 311 8.21 19.19 3.53
CA ALA A 311 9.18 19.41 2.46
C ALA A 311 10.21 18.29 2.33
N LYS A 312 10.74 17.79 3.47
CA LYS A 312 11.68 16.68 3.52
C LYS A 312 11.05 15.39 2.98
N LYS A 313 9.82 15.09 3.40
CA LYS A 313 9.08 13.90 2.96
C LYS A 313 8.74 13.96 1.47
N ILE A 314 8.33 15.10 0.95
CA ILE A 314 8.15 15.31 -0.51
C ILE A 314 9.47 15.11 -1.25
N GLY A 315 10.59 15.62 -0.71
CA GLY A 315 11.93 15.40 -1.28
C GLY A 315 12.28 13.92 -1.32
N THR A 316 12.07 13.18 -0.23
CA THR A 316 12.29 11.73 -0.16
C THR A 316 11.43 10.97 -1.19
N TYR A 317 10.15 11.32 -1.30
CA TYR A 317 9.24 10.71 -2.26
C TYR A 317 9.67 10.95 -3.71
N LYS A 318 10.00 12.19 -4.05
CA LYS A 318 10.46 12.59 -5.39
C LYS A 318 11.82 12.01 -5.77
N ASN A 319 12.72 11.80 -4.80
CA ASN A 319 14.08 11.36 -5.09
C ASN A 319 14.23 9.83 -5.08
N PHE A 320 13.43 9.10 -4.31
CA PHE A 320 13.65 7.67 -4.09
C PHE A 320 12.47 6.77 -4.45
N ILE A 321 11.25 7.34 -4.57
CA ILE A 321 10.05 6.57 -4.94
C ILE A 321 9.65 6.85 -6.39
N TYR A 322 9.41 8.12 -6.73
CA TYR A 322 8.97 8.52 -8.07
C TYR A 322 9.87 8.02 -9.21
N PRO A 323 11.23 8.16 -9.14
CA PRO A 323 12.12 7.85 -10.26
C PRO A 323 12.39 6.34 -10.43
N GLU A 324 11.96 5.51 -9.48
CA GLU A 324 12.15 4.06 -9.51
C GLU A 324 10.80 3.33 -9.43
N PRO A 325 9.99 3.44 -10.50
CA PRO A 325 8.65 2.88 -10.54
C PRO A 325 8.68 1.35 -10.58
N VAL A 326 7.81 0.71 -9.73
CA VAL A 326 7.63 -0.75 -9.73
C VAL A 326 6.18 -1.12 -10.04
N GLN A 327 5.22 -0.75 -9.16
CA GLN A 327 3.80 -0.99 -9.40
C GLN A 327 2.91 0.04 -8.68
N PHE A 328 2.93 0.08 -7.34
CA PHE A 328 2.17 1.03 -6.54
C PHE A 328 3.08 1.76 -5.57
N THR A 329 2.58 2.86 -5.00
CA THR A 329 3.30 3.61 -3.98
C THR A 329 2.53 3.69 -2.68
N GLY A 330 3.29 3.81 -1.58
CA GLY A 330 2.76 4.09 -0.25
C GLY A 330 3.46 5.28 0.39
N PHE A 331 2.85 5.80 1.46
CA PHE A 331 3.36 6.95 2.19
C PHE A 331 3.15 6.79 3.69
N LYS A 332 4.21 6.93 4.49
CA LYS A 332 4.17 6.82 5.93
C LYS A 332 4.04 8.18 6.59
N LEU A 333 3.26 8.26 7.65
CA LEU A 333 3.08 9.43 8.50
C LEU A 333 3.44 9.06 9.93
N PHE A 334 4.28 9.88 10.55
CA PHE A 334 4.70 9.70 11.94
C PHE A 334 4.09 10.78 12.82
N TYR A 335 3.13 10.40 13.64
CA TYR A 335 2.40 11.36 14.51
C TYR A 335 3.31 12.23 15.37
N LYS A 336 4.47 11.71 15.77
CA LYS A 336 5.44 12.43 16.62
C LYS A 336 6.58 13.02 15.81
N ASN A 337 7.18 12.22 14.91
CA ASN A 337 8.43 12.59 14.28
C ASN A 337 8.27 13.58 13.12
N ASP A 338 7.09 13.62 12.48
CA ASP A 338 6.83 14.56 11.39
C ASP A 338 6.53 15.99 11.87
N VAL A 339 6.26 16.15 13.17
CA VAL A 339 5.89 17.43 13.80
C VAL A 339 6.89 17.88 14.88
N LEU A 340 8.12 17.36 14.85
CA LEU A 340 9.16 17.73 15.82
C LEU A 340 9.64 19.17 15.67
N GLU A 341 9.64 19.70 14.44
CA GLU A 341 10.06 21.07 14.19
C GLU A 341 8.88 22.03 14.42
N PRO A 342 9.08 23.18 15.11
CA PRO A 342 8.02 24.15 15.32
C PRO A 342 7.36 24.59 14.01
N GLY A 343 6.04 24.62 13.98
CA GLY A 343 5.25 25.04 12.80
C GLY A 343 5.11 23.95 11.74
N THR A 344 5.54 22.71 12.02
CA THR A 344 5.27 21.58 11.14
C THR A 344 3.94 20.89 11.53
N GLU A 345 3.26 20.36 10.52
CA GLU A 345 2.00 19.63 10.64
C GLU A 345 2.08 18.33 9.84
N LEU A 346 1.26 17.36 10.23
CA LEU A 346 1.07 16.15 9.42
C LEU A 346 0.46 16.50 8.07
N PHE A 347 0.76 15.67 7.07
CA PHE A 347 0.01 15.73 5.82
C PHE A 347 -1.44 15.36 6.04
N THR A 348 -2.33 16.13 5.44
CA THR A 348 -3.74 15.78 5.29
C THR A 348 -3.93 14.80 4.14
N PRO A 349 -5.03 14.01 4.12
CA PRO A 349 -5.38 13.17 2.97
C PRO A 349 -5.39 13.95 1.65
N THR A 350 -6.00 15.13 1.62
CA THR A 350 -6.07 15.99 0.41
C THR A 350 -4.69 16.41 -0.12
N GLU A 351 -3.72 16.65 0.76
CA GLU A 351 -2.35 16.97 0.35
C GLU A 351 -1.65 15.76 -0.26
N LEU A 352 -1.84 14.56 0.32
CA LEU A 352 -1.26 13.32 -0.22
C LEU A 352 -1.89 12.91 -1.56
N LEU A 353 -3.18 13.20 -1.77
CA LEU A 353 -3.86 13.00 -3.05
C LEU A 353 -3.31 13.88 -4.18
N ARG A 354 -2.55 14.92 -3.88
CA ARG A 354 -1.88 15.78 -4.88
C ARG A 354 -0.49 15.26 -5.30
N LEU A 355 0.00 14.20 -4.66
CA LEU A 355 1.30 13.62 -5.05
C LEU A 355 1.21 12.93 -6.41
N ASN A 356 2.32 12.86 -7.09
CA ASN A 356 2.51 12.14 -8.35
C ASN A 356 3.60 11.07 -8.15
N PRO A 357 3.23 9.76 -8.20
CA PRO A 357 1.86 9.23 -8.16
C PRO A 357 1.20 9.41 -6.81
N GLN A 358 -0.14 9.25 -6.75
CA GLN A 358 -0.87 9.21 -5.47
C GLN A 358 -0.53 7.93 -4.71
N PRO A 359 -0.23 7.98 -3.40
CA PRO A 359 -0.06 6.79 -2.61
C PRO A 359 -1.41 6.07 -2.43
N ILE A 360 -1.43 4.77 -2.72
CA ILE A 360 -2.61 3.92 -2.54
C ILE A 360 -2.60 3.18 -1.19
N TYR A 361 -1.49 3.22 -0.49
CA TYR A 361 -1.28 2.70 0.85
C TYR A 361 -0.72 3.82 1.72
N VAL A 362 -1.39 4.12 2.84
CA VAL A 362 -0.93 5.13 3.79
C VAL A 362 -0.83 4.51 5.17
N GLN A 363 0.35 4.66 5.78
CA GLN A 363 0.67 4.06 7.06
C GLN A 363 0.91 5.15 8.10
N TYR A 364 0.29 5.02 9.26
CA TYR A 364 0.47 5.89 10.43
C TYR A 364 1.25 5.17 11.52
N GLN A 365 2.28 5.86 12.07
CA GLN A 365 3.13 5.37 13.16
C GLN A 365 3.22 6.36 14.32
#